data_c41d32d7e7a95c900411106322f6f746
#
_entry.id   c41d32d7e7a95c900411106322f6f746
#
_cell.length_a   1.000
_cell.length_b   1.000
_cell.length_c   1.000
_cell.angle_alpha   90.00
_cell.angle_beta   90.00
_cell.angle_gamma   90.00
#
_symmetry.space_group_name_H-M   'P 1'
#
loop_
_entity.id
_entity.type
_entity.pdbx_description
1 polymer ?
#
loop_
_entity_poly.entity_id
_entity_poly.type
_entity_poly.pdbx_seq_one_letter_code
_entity_poly.pdbx_strand_id
1 'polypeptide(L)'
;QAGTVMAMASMSDSEKYVEPLVDLMTNLYLQKAYFELGIESIKLSDLKENKLVNKIFETTQFSEQNKFDIASSLQKASELIVKATIEKFIGEHKELCVAGGCALNSVIIGKIQNWFPQIKNIYVPPVPYDAGLAIGSAQFLWHQILGNKRIKWKDNFTPYLGRKYNQNDIKKSLSKFKDFITFNENDDEKVLKYLDEQKIVSVF
;
A
#
# COMPACT_ATOMS: atom_id res chain seq x y z
N GLN A 1 10.39 -3.97 -2.01
CA GLN A 1 10.10 -2.56 -1.83
C GLN A 1 8.96 -2.13 -2.77
N ALA A 2 7.73 -2.51 -2.40
CA ALA A 2 6.54 -2.28 -3.22
C ALA A 2 6.30 -0.78 -3.52
N GLY A 3 6.58 0.11 -2.57
CA GLY A 3 6.44 1.55 -2.76
C GLY A 3 7.33 2.12 -3.88
N THR A 4 8.55 1.63 -4.02
CA THR A 4 9.45 2.02 -5.12
C THR A 4 8.88 1.60 -6.47
N VAL A 5 8.31 0.40 -6.56
CA VAL A 5 7.69 -0.09 -7.79
C VAL A 5 6.45 0.73 -8.16
N MET A 6 5.62 1.12 -7.18
CA MET A 6 4.49 2.03 -7.40
C MET A 6 4.94 3.40 -7.94
N ALA A 7 5.99 3.97 -7.37
CA ALA A 7 6.55 5.24 -7.85
C ALA A 7 7.10 5.11 -9.27
N MET A 8 7.80 4.02 -9.57
CA MET A 8 8.28 3.74 -10.93
C MET A 8 7.13 3.52 -11.92
N ALA A 9 6.02 2.93 -11.50
CA ALA A 9 4.86 2.70 -12.34
C ALA A 9 4.23 4.00 -12.85
N SER A 10 4.34 5.10 -12.10
CA SER A 10 3.84 6.40 -12.54
C SER A 10 4.67 7.07 -13.65
N MET A 11 5.83 6.50 -13.97
CA MET A 11 6.75 7.02 -15.00
C MET A 11 6.50 6.40 -16.39
N SER A 12 5.49 5.53 -16.53
CA SER A 12 5.10 4.90 -17.79
C SER A 12 3.61 4.53 -17.79
N ASP A 13 3.00 4.56 -18.96
CA ASP A 13 1.62 4.07 -19.19
C ASP A 13 1.62 2.74 -19.97
N SER A 14 2.77 2.08 -20.06
CA SER A 14 2.92 0.85 -20.83
C SER A 14 2.14 -0.31 -20.21
N GLU A 15 1.39 -1.01 -21.03
CA GLU A 15 0.69 -2.26 -20.72
C GLU A 15 1.35 -3.50 -21.35
N LYS A 16 2.54 -3.34 -21.91
CA LYS A 16 3.23 -4.38 -22.69
C LYS A 16 3.38 -5.72 -21.98
N TYR A 17 3.52 -5.73 -20.68
CA TYR A 17 3.74 -6.93 -19.87
C TYR A 17 2.53 -7.30 -19.00
N VAL A 18 1.37 -6.65 -19.16
CA VAL A 18 0.19 -6.88 -18.31
C VAL A 18 -0.29 -8.33 -18.43
N GLU A 19 -0.53 -8.80 -19.65
CA GLU A 19 -1.04 -10.15 -19.87
C GLU A 19 -0.13 -11.25 -19.30
N PRO A 20 1.18 -11.29 -19.63
CA PRO A 20 2.05 -12.29 -19.03
C PRO A 20 2.23 -12.15 -17.52
N LEU A 21 2.09 -10.95 -16.96
CA LEU A 21 2.13 -10.76 -15.51
C LEU A 21 0.83 -11.25 -14.84
N VAL A 22 -0.33 -11.00 -15.43
CA VAL A 22 -1.60 -11.55 -14.95
C VAL A 22 -1.56 -13.07 -14.98
N ASP A 23 -1.11 -13.66 -16.07
CA ASP A 23 -0.96 -15.11 -16.17
C ASP A 23 0.00 -15.66 -15.11
N LEU A 24 1.15 -15.02 -14.94
CA LEU A 24 2.13 -15.39 -13.91
C LEU A 24 1.52 -15.34 -12.51
N MET A 25 0.90 -14.22 -12.16
CA MET A 25 0.33 -14.01 -10.84
C MET A 25 -0.85 -14.96 -10.58
N THR A 26 -1.69 -15.21 -11.59
CA THR A 26 -2.82 -16.15 -11.50
C THR A 26 -2.32 -17.58 -11.31
N ASN A 27 -1.34 -18.00 -12.10
CA ASN A 27 -0.81 -19.36 -12.01
C ASN A 27 -0.01 -19.60 -10.72
N LEU A 28 0.78 -18.64 -10.27
CA LEU A 28 1.60 -18.79 -9.06
C LEU A 28 0.80 -18.63 -7.76
N TYR A 29 -0.14 -17.69 -7.73
CA TYR A 29 -0.90 -17.38 -6.53
C TYR A 29 -2.19 -18.17 -6.38
N LEU A 30 -2.98 -18.31 -7.46
CA LEU A 30 -4.28 -18.95 -7.35
C LEU A 30 -4.18 -20.47 -7.33
N GLN A 31 -3.18 -21.09 -7.96
CA GLN A 31 -3.02 -22.53 -7.91
C GLN A 31 -2.35 -23.03 -6.63
N LYS A 32 -1.42 -22.28 -6.04
CA LYS A 32 -0.73 -22.71 -4.81
C LYS A 32 -1.28 -22.13 -3.52
N ALA A 33 -1.77 -20.92 -3.51
CA ALA A 33 -2.17 -20.23 -2.28
C ALA A 33 -3.63 -20.46 -1.87
N TYR A 34 -4.51 -20.75 -2.79
CA TYR A 34 -5.95 -20.89 -2.51
C TYR A 34 -6.43 -22.34 -2.38
N PHE A 35 -5.72 -23.30 -2.89
CA PHE A 35 -6.21 -24.69 -2.93
C PHE A 35 -5.48 -25.68 -2.03
N GLU A 36 -4.31 -25.34 -1.58
CA GLU A 36 -3.61 -26.08 -0.55
C GLU A 36 -3.47 -25.20 0.66
N LEU A 37 -4.16 -25.52 1.73
CA LEU A 37 -4.09 -24.84 3.05
C LEU A 37 -2.69 -24.89 3.71
N GLY A 38 -1.65 -25.11 2.93
CA GLY A 38 -0.25 -24.95 3.30
C GLY A 38 0.32 -23.80 2.49
N ILE A 39 0.44 -22.62 3.12
CA ILE A 39 1.15 -21.46 2.56
C ILE A 39 2.63 -21.81 2.46
N GLU A 40 3.01 -22.56 1.44
CA GLU A 40 4.42 -22.59 1.04
C GLU A 40 4.70 -21.28 0.31
N SER A 41 5.53 -20.44 0.92
CA SER A 41 6.06 -19.25 0.28
C SER A 41 6.68 -19.63 -1.06
N ILE A 42 6.30 -18.93 -2.14
CA ILE A 42 6.92 -19.08 -3.45
C ILE A 42 8.41 -18.79 -3.28
N LYS A 43 9.25 -19.79 -3.49
CA LYS A 43 10.69 -19.62 -3.40
C LYS A 43 11.18 -18.84 -4.63
N LEU A 44 12.22 -18.01 -4.43
CA LEU A 44 12.84 -17.25 -5.54
C LEU A 44 13.36 -18.19 -6.65
N SER A 45 13.73 -19.43 -6.31
CA SER A 45 14.07 -20.49 -7.25
C SER A 45 12.93 -20.81 -8.22
N ASP A 46 11.69 -20.87 -7.70
CA ASP A 46 10.51 -21.24 -8.50
C ASP A 46 10.20 -20.16 -9.56
N LEU A 47 10.54 -18.90 -9.25
CA LEU A 47 10.43 -17.80 -10.19
C LEU A 47 11.49 -17.87 -11.28
N LYS A 48 12.73 -18.27 -10.95
CA LYS A 48 13.82 -18.39 -11.93
C LYS A 48 13.59 -19.49 -12.95
N GLU A 49 12.88 -20.54 -12.57
CA GLU A 49 12.55 -21.66 -13.45
C GLU A 49 11.25 -21.43 -14.25
N ASN A 50 10.52 -20.35 -13.95
CA ASN A 50 9.26 -20.08 -14.61
C ASN A 50 9.49 -19.53 -16.03
N LYS A 51 8.96 -20.22 -17.03
CA LYS A 51 9.12 -19.86 -18.45
C LYS A 51 8.58 -18.47 -18.80
N LEU A 52 7.52 -18.01 -18.11
CA LEU A 52 6.94 -16.67 -18.32
C LEU A 52 7.89 -15.57 -17.76
N VAL A 53 8.45 -15.80 -16.58
CA VAL A 53 9.46 -14.90 -15.99
C VAL A 53 10.67 -14.82 -16.92
N ASN A 54 11.19 -15.96 -17.36
CA ASN A 54 12.33 -15.98 -18.26
C ASN A 54 12.01 -15.29 -19.59
N LYS A 55 10.83 -15.49 -20.15
CA LYS A 55 10.41 -14.79 -21.37
C LYS A 55 10.37 -13.27 -21.19
N ILE A 56 9.90 -12.78 -20.06
CA ILE A 56 9.92 -11.35 -19.74
C ILE A 56 11.38 -10.84 -19.66
N PHE A 57 12.26 -11.61 -19.00
CA PHE A 57 13.67 -11.22 -18.84
C PHE A 57 14.46 -11.35 -20.14
N GLU A 58 14.23 -12.39 -20.94
CA GLU A 58 14.93 -12.62 -22.24
C GLU A 58 14.55 -11.57 -23.29
N THR A 59 13.30 -11.12 -23.31
CA THR A 59 12.82 -10.12 -24.27
C THR A 59 13.10 -8.68 -23.84
N THR A 60 13.62 -8.47 -22.63
CA THR A 60 13.80 -7.15 -22.06
C THR A 60 15.29 -6.78 -22.04
N GLN A 61 15.73 -5.96 -22.98
CA GLN A 61 16.97 -5.21 -22.76
C GLN A 61 16.77 -4.30 -21.55
N PHE A 62 17.65 -4.40 -20.55
CA PHE A 62 17.60 -3.60 -19.32
C PHE A 62 17.91 -2.12 -19.61
N SER A 63 16.95 -1.39 -20.16
CA SER A 63 16.97 0.06 -20.23
C SER A 63 16.16 0.64 -19.06
N GLU A 64 16.39 1.90 -18.73
CA GLU A 64 15.56 2.63 -17.74
C GLU A 64 14.08 2.58 -18.11
N GLN A 65 13.74 2.80 -19.38
CA GLN A 65 12.38 2.77 -19.88
C GLN A 65 11.72 1.40 -19.66
N ASN A 66 12.42 0.31 -19.89
CA ASN A 66 11.87 -1.04 -19.67
C ASN A 66 11.57 -1.31 -18.21
N LYS A 67 12.31 -0.74 -17.26
CA LYS A 67 12.00 -0.84 -15.83
C LYS A 67 10.67 -0.16 -15.51
N PHE A 68 10.44 1.02 -16.07
CA PHE A 68 9.19 1.76 -15.89
C PHE A 68 8.02 1.03 -16.56
N ASP A 69 8.22 0.48 -17.76
CA ASP A 69 7.20 -0.29 -18.46
C ASP A 69 6.79 -1.57 -17.70
N ILE A 70 7.76 -2.28 -17.11
CA ILE A 70 7.50 -3.44 -16.27
C ILE A 70 6.76 -3.01 -15.01
N ALA A 71 7.17 -1.93 -14.35
CA ALA A 71 6.52 -1.43 -13.14
C ALA A 71 5.08 -0.98 -13.40
N SER A 72 4.83 -0.26 -14.50
CA SER A 72 3.49 0.14 -14.95
C SER A 72 2.61 -1.08 -15.22
N SER A 73 3.14 -2.03 -15.98
CA SER A 73 2.41 -3.27 -16.30
C SER A 73 2.12 -4.10 -15.04
N LEU A 74 3.04 -4.15 -14.08
CA LEU A 74 2.84 -4.84 -12.80
C LEU A 74 1.75 -4.18 -11.96
N GLN A 75 1.73 -2.85 -11.89
CA GLN A 75 0.67 -2.10 -11.21
C GLN A 75 -0.68 -2.43 -11.85
N LYS A 76 -0.78 -2.39 -13.17
CA LYS A 76 -2.02 -2.69 -13.90
C LYS A 76 -2.47 -4.14 -13.71
N ALA A 77 -1.56 -5.09 -13.80
CA ALA A 77 -1.85 -6.51 -13.53
C ALA A 77 -2.39 -6.71 -12.10
N SER A 78 -1.77 -6.06 -11.12
CA SER A 78 -2.23 -6.10 -9.72
C SER A 78 -3.64 -5.51 -9.57
N GLU A 79 -3.94 -4.40 -10.25
CA GLU A 79 -5.28 -3.80 -10.27
C GLU A 79 -6.33 -4.78 -10.83
N LEU A 80 -6.03 -5.43 -11.94
CA LEU A 80 -6.95 -6.39 -12.57
C LEU A 80 -7.24 -7.58 -11.66
N ILE A 81 -6.21 -8.13 -11.00
CA ILE A 81 -6.36 -9.27 -10.09
C ILE A 81 -7.17 -8.86 -8.85
N VAL A 82 -6.86 -7.72 -8.24
CA VAL A 82 -7.61 -7.24 -7.07
C VAL A 82 -9.06 -6.96 -7.45
N LYS A 83 -9.30 -6.31 -8.60
CA LYS A 83 -10.66 -6.07 -9.11
C LYS A 83 -11.43 -7.39 -9.27
N ALA A 84 -10.86 -8.37 -9.96
CA ALA A 84 -11.50 -9.67 -10.17
C ALA A 84 -11.76 -10.41 -8.86
N THR A 85 -10.83 -10.29 -7.89
CA THR A 85 -11.00 -10.88 -6.56
C THR A 85 -12.17 -10.24 -5.81
N ILE A 86 -12.24 -8.92 -5.77
CA ILE A 86 -13.35 -8.21 -5.11
C ILE A 86 -14.67 -8.56 -5.81
N GLU A 87 -14.73 -8.53 -7.13
CA GLU A 87 -15.92 -8.85 -7.92
C GLU A 87 -16.48 -10.23 -7.57
N LYS A 88 -15.60 -11.21 -7.38
CA LYS A 88 -16.00 -12.58 -7.01
C LYS A 88 -16.68 -12.68 -5.65
N PHE A 89 -16.31 -11.85 -4.68
CA PHE A 89 -16.74 -12.02 -3.29
C PHE A 89 -17.66 -10.90 -2.78
N ILE A 90 -17.70 -9.73 -3.43
CA ILE A 90 -18.41 -8.57 -2.90
C ILE A 90 -19.92 -8.73 -2.88
N GLY A 91 -20.52 -9.43 -3.87
CA GLY A 91 -21.97 -9.59 -3.98
C GLY A 91 -22.71 -8.26 -3.79
N GLU A 92 -23.69 -8.25 -2.88
CA GLU A 92 -24.49 -7.06 -2.55
C GLU A 92 -23.92 -6.24 -1.38
N HIS A 93 -22.76 -6.61 -0.86
CA HIS A 93 -22.16 -5.90 0.27
C HIS A 93 -21.75 -4.47 -0.12
N LYS A 94 -22.01 -3.55 0.83
CA LYS A 94 -21.75 -2.11 0.67
C LYS A 94 -20.52 -1.65 1.45
N GLU A 95 -19.94 -2.54 2.24
CA GLU A 95 -18.80 -2.27 3.08
C GLU A 95 -17.68 -3.26 2.77
N LEU A 96 -16.46 -2.77 2.65
CA LEU A 96 -15.28 -3.56 2.34
C LEU A 96 -14.17 -3.25 3.33
N CYS A 97 -13.62 -4.29 3.96
CA CYS A 97 -12.39 -4.19 4.73
C CYS A 97 -11.23 -4.77 3.92
N VAL A 98 -10.15 -4.01 3.79
CA VAL A 98 -8.96 -4.42 3.05
C VAL A 98 -7.76 -4.42 3.99
N ALA A 99 -7.10 -5.56 4.12
CA ALA A 99 -5.88 -5.72 4.91
C ALA A 99 -4.85 -6.55 4.11
N GLY A 100 -3.65 -6.67 4.67
CA GLY A 100 -2.52 -7.29 3.99
C GLY A 100 -1.62 -6.24 3.31
N GLY A 101 -0.43 -6.65 2.87
CA GLY A 101 0.55 -5.75 2.25
C GLY A 101 0.04 -5.02 1.01
N CYS A 102 -0.87 -5.65 0.24
CA CYS A 102 -1.48 -5.02 -0.94
C CYS A 102 -2.37 -3.81 -0.59
N ALA A 103 -2.89 -3.73 0.64
CA ALA A 103 -3.67 -2.59 1.09
C ALA A 103 -2.86 -1.29 1.24
N LEU A 104 -1.53 -1.37 1.19
CA LEU A 104 -0.64 -0.20 1.10
C LEU A 104 -0.62 0.42 -0.30
N ASN A 105 -1.14 -0.27 -1.30
CA ASN A 105 -1.23 0.27 -2.66
C ASN A 105 -2.38 1.26 -2.77
N SER A 106 -2.09 2.53 -2.50
CA SER A 106 -3.08 3.62 -2.49
C SER A 106 -3.76 3.81 -3.85
N VAL A 107 -3.08 3.49 -4.95
CA VAL A 107 -3.65 3.57 -6.30
C VAL A 107 -4.77 2.54 -6.46
N ILE A 108 -4.55 1.30 -6.03
CA ILE A 108 -5.58 0.26 -6.04
C ILE A 108 -6.75 0.65 -5.14
N ILE A 109 -6.45 1.01 -3.88
CA ILE A 109 -7.50 1.38 -2.91
C ILE A 109 -8.35 2.54 -3.42
N GLY A 110 -7.73 3.56 -4.01
CA GLY A 110 -8.43 4.72 -4.57
C GLY A 110 -9.35 4.40 -5.75
N LYS A 111 -9.09 3.31 -6.48
CA LYS A 111 -9.91 2.88 -7.62
C LYS A 111 -11.12 2.03 -7.25
N ILE A 112 -11.16 1.44 -6.05
CA ILE A 112 -12.18 0.45 -5.67
C ILE A 112 -13.60 1.01 -5.81
N GLN A 113 -13.88 2.22 -5.34
CA GLN A 113 -15.21 2.82 -5.45
C GLN A 113 -15.61 3.11 -6.90
N ASN A 114 -14.66 3.41 -7.76
CA ASN A 114 -14.93 3.59 -9.18
C ASN A 114 -15.26 2.26 -9.88
N TRP A 115 -14.61 1.17 -9.46
CA TRP A 115 -14.91 -0.16 -9.99
C TRP A 115 -16.22 -0.72 -9.47
N PHE A 116 -16.56 -0.41 -8.20
CA PHE A 116 -17.72 -0.96 -7.49
C PHE A 116 -18.51 0.16 -6.79
N PRO A 117 -19.36 0.90 -7.54
CA PRO A 117 -20.10 2.05 -6.97
C PRO A 117 -21.09 1.69 -5.85
N GLN A 118 -21.44 0.39 -5.72
CA GLN A 118 -22.24 -0.10 -4.61
C GLN A 118 -21.50 -0.07 -3.27
N ILE A 119 -20.17 -0.14 -3.26
CA ILE A 119 -19.36 -0.05 -2.03
C ILE A 119 -19.41 1.39 -1.53
N LYS A 120 -19.98 1.58 -0.33
CA LYS A 120 -20.12 2.89 0.30
C LYS A 120 -18.97 3.21 1.24
N ASN A 121 -18.48 2.18 1.95
CA ASN A 121 -17.42 2.34 2.92
C ASN A 121 -16.28 1.36 2.64
N ILE A 122 -15.07 1.88 2.59
CA ILE A 122 -13.85 1.08 2.53
C ILE A 122 -13.07 1.35 3.82
N TYR A 123 -12.76 0.31 4.55
CA TYR A 123 -11.91 0.39 5.73
C TYR A 123 -10.56 -0.27 5.45
N VAL A 124 -9.51 0.50 5.60
CA VAL A 124 -8.12 0.01 5.59
C VAL A 124 -7.54 0.31 6.97
N PRO A 125 -7.09 -0.70 7.73
CA PRO A 125 -6.47 -0.43 9.02
C PRO A 125 -5.20 0.40 8.84
N PRO A 126 -4.85 1.26 9.82
CA PRO A 126 -3.68 2.15 9.73
C PRO A 126 -2.35 1.43 9.51
N VAL A 127 -2.28 0.16 9.95
CA VAL A 127 -1.14 -0.73 9.76
C VAL A 127 -1.66 -2.01 9.10
N PRO A 128 -1.93 -2.00 7.79
CA PRO A 128 -2.61 -3.10 7.12
C PRO A 128 -1.73 -4.32 6.86
N TYR A 129 -0.40 -4.19 6.94
CA TYR A 129 0.59 -5.23 6.66
C TYR A 129 1.05 -5.96 7.93
N ASP A 130 2.08 -6.78 7.85
CA ASP A 130 2.55 -7.69 8.91
C ASP A 130 2.76 -7.02 10.27
N ALA A 131 3.19 -5.75 10.31
CA ALA A 131 3.33 -5.01 11.55
C ALA A 131 2.00 -4.85 12.33
N GLY A 132 0.87 -4.91 11.63
CA GLY A 132 -0.47 -4.89 12.24
C GLY A 132 -0.81 -6.14 13.06
N LEU A 133 -0.06 -7.23 12.88
CA LEU A 133 -0.25 -8.46 13.66
C LEU A 133 -0.06 -8.24 15.17
N ALA A 134 0.81 -7.31 15.56
CA ALA A 134 1.00 -6.97 16.97
C ALA A 134 -0.28 -6.40 17.58
N ILE A 135 -0.95 -5.48 16.87
CA ILE A 135 -2.23 -4.88 17.29
C ILE A 135 -3.33 -5.93 17.24
N GLY A 136 -3.39 -6.72 16.16
CA GLY A 136 -4.38 -7.78 15.98
C GLY A 136 -4.29 -8.84 17.07
N SER A 137 -3.10 -9.27 17.44
CA SER A 137 -2.88 -10.26 18.52
C SER A 137 -3.34 -9.73 19.88
N ALA A 138 -3.03 -8.45 20.17
CA ALA A 138 -3.48 -7.83 21.41
C ALA A 138 -5.01 -7.70 21.47
N GLN A 139 -5.64 -7.31 20.36
CA GLN A 139 -7.11 -7.22 20.26
C GLN A 139 -7.77 -8.60 20.33
N PHE A 140 -7.18 -9.61 19.70
CA PHE A 140 -7.69 -10.98 19.77
C PHE A 140 -7.64 -11.51 21.20
N LEU A 141 -6.51 -11.34 21.90
CA LEU A 141 -6.40 -11.70 23.30
C LEU A 141 -7.47 -11.00 24.15
N TRP A 142 -7.58 -9.69 24.00
CA TRP A 142 -8.52 -8.88 24.81
C TRP A 142 -9.98 -9.25 24.58
N HIS A 143 -10.39 -9.39 23.33
CA HIS A 143 -11.81 -9.60 23.00
C HIS A 143 -12.20 -11.06 22.95
N GLN A 144 -11.40 -11.93 22.34
CA GLN A 144 -11.77 -13.32 22.12
C GLN A 144 -11.37 -14.23 23.28
N ILE A 145 -10.19 -14.06 23.81
CA ILE A 145 -9.69 -14.94 24.89
C ILE A 145 -10.18 -14.48 26.26
N LEU A 146 -10.08 -13.19 26.54
CA LEU A 146 -10.48 -12.63 27.85
C LEU A 146 -11.97 -12.22 27.90
N GLY A 147 -12.70 -12.30 26.79
CA GLY A 147 -14.13 -12.00 26.72
C GLY A 147 -14.50 -10.54 26.98
N ASN A 148 -13.57 -9.62 26.90
CA ASN A 148 -13.83 -8.22 27.19
C ASN A 148 -14.66 -7.56 26.09
N LYS A 149 -15.53 -6.62 26.47
CA LYS A 149 -16.35 -5.87 25.53
C LYS A 149 -15.49 -5.02 24.60
N ARG A 150 -15.95 -4.86 23.36
CA ARG A 150 -15.30 -3.99 22.39
C ARG A 150 -15.34 -2.54 22.87
N ILE A 151 -14.17 -1.92 22.94
CA ILE A 151 -14.04 -0.49 23.21
C ILE A 151 -14.15 0.23 21.86
N LYS A 152 -15.16 1.09 21.73
CA LYS A 152 -15.23 1.99 20.58
C LYS A 152 -14.25 3.14 20.80
N TRP A 153 -13.36 3.35 19.86
CA TRP A 153 -12.49 4.52 19.88
C TRP A 153 -13.36 5.76 19.72
N LYS A 154 -13.15 6.76 20.57
CA LYS A 154 -13.95 8.00 20.55
C LYS A 154 -13.68 8.82 19.29
N ASP A 155 -12.45 8.80 18.84
CA ASP A 155 -12.00 9.42 17.61
C ASP A 155 -11.75 8.33 16.56
N ASN A 156 -11.81 8.68 15.28
CA ASN A 156 -11.43 7.77 14.21
C ASN A 156 -10.06 7.20 14.54
N PHE A 157 -9.91 5.88 14.41
CA PHE A 157 -8.69 5.19 14.74
C PHE A 157 -7.50 5.90 14.05
N THR A 158 -6.59 6.43 14.87
CA THR A 158 -5.40 7.13 14.38
C THR A 158 -4.19 6.21 14.39
N PRO A 159 -3.33 6.22 13.37
CA PRO A 159 -2.05 5.53 13.40
C PRO A 159 -1.01 6.23 14.29
N TYR A 160 -1.28 7.45 14.70
CA TYR A 160 -0.36 8.27 15.49
C TYR A 160 -0.48 7.92 16.98
N LEU A 161 0.06 6.75 17.34
CA LEU A 161 0.07 6.24 18.71
C LEU A 161 1.34 6.61 19.49
N GLY A 162 2.24 7.37 18.86
CA GLY A 162 3.49 7.82 19.46
C GLY A 162 3.32 8.89 20.52
N ARG A 163 4.44 9.28 21.13
CA ARG A 163 4.50 10.35 22.12
C ARG A 163 4.05 11.68 21.49
N LYS A 164 3.14 12.39 22.15
CA LYS A 164 2.86 13.78 21.83
C LYS A 164 3.97 14.68 22.36
N TYR A 165 4.51 15.51 21.50
CA TYR A 165 5.48 16.55 21.87
C TYR A 165 4.75 17.86 22.04
N ASN A 166 5.07 18.59 23.12
CA ASN A 166 4.55 19.92 23.34
C ASN A 166 5.43 20.97 22.65
N GLN A 167 4.95 22.21 22.56
CA GLN A 167 5.67 23.31 21.92
C GLN A 167 7.07 23.57 22.52
N ASN A 168 7.25 23.35 23.83
CA ASN A 168 8.56 23.50 24.47
C ASN A 168 9.54 22.39 24.04
N ASP A 169 9.07 21.16 23.91
CA ASP A 169 9.89 20.05 23.41
C ASP A 169 10.38 20.35 21.98
N ILE A 170 9.48 20.89 21.13
CA ILE A 170 9.78 21.27 19.75
C ILE A 170 10.80 22.41 19.74
N LYS A 171 10.54 23.52 20.46
CA LYS A 171 11.46 24.66 20.56
C LYS A 171 12.85 24.26 21.06
N LYS A 172 12.92 23.41 22.08
CA LYS A 172 14.18 22.86 22.61
C LYS A 172 14.94 22.02 21.59
N SER A 173 14.22 21.27 20.76
CA SER A 173 14.85 20.48 19.69
C SER A 173 15.35 21.38 18.57
N LEU A 174 14.54 22.36 18.13
CA LEU A 174 14.91 23.30 17.08
C LEU A 174 16.10 24.16 17.46
N SER A 175 16.22 24.58 18.74
CA SER A 175 17.34 25.38 19.20
C SER A 175 18.72 24.73 19.01
N LYS A 176 18.77 23.38 18.94
CA LYS A 176 20.02 22.64 18.66
C LYS A 176 20.47 22.76 17.21
N PHE A 177 19.58 23.13 16.32
CA PHE A 177 19.82 23.21 14.88
C PHE A 177 19.68 24.62 14.31
N LYS A 178 19.67 25.64 15.19
CA LYS A 178 19.47 27.05 14.82
C LYS A 178 20.40 27.55 13.70
N ASP A 179 21.60 26.98 13.59
CA ASP A 179 22.58 27.40 12.59
C ASP A 179 22.32 26.73 11.21
N PHE A 180 21.41 25.74 11.15
CA PHE A 180 21.11 24.96 9.94
C PHE A 180 19.68 25.14 9.43
N ILE A 181 18.77 25.72 10.27
CA ILE A 181 17.36 25.85 9.95
C ILE A 181 16.88 27.26 10.23
N THR A 182 15.91 27.70 9.46
CA THR A 182 15.10 28.88 9.74
C THR A 182 13.73 28.40 10.20
N PHE A 183 13.33 28.79 11.41
CA PHE A 183 12.03 28.48 11.96
C PHE A 183 11.12 29.70 11.86
N ASN A 184 9.92 29.51 11.29
CA ASN A 184 8.84 30.47 11.28
C ASN A 184 7.61 29.83 11.94
N GLU A 185 6.74 30.64 12.53
CA GLU A 185 5.43 30.15 12.98
C GLU A 185 4.56 29.76 11.76
N ASN A 186 3.53 28.96 12.00
CA ASN A 186 2.63 28.47 10.94
C ASN A 186 2.17 29.63 10.05
N ASP A 187 2.48 29.50 8.78
CA ASP A 187 2.17 30.44 7.73
C ASP A 187 1.66 29.65 6.53
N ASP A 188 0.34 29.38 6.55
CA ASP A 188 -0.31 28.58 5.51
C ASP A 188 -0.21 29.26 4.14
N GLU A 189 -0.23 30.59 4.08
CA GLU A 189 -0.07 31.34 2.82
C GLU A 189 1.31 31.11 2.22
N LYS A 190 2.36 31.07 3.08
CA LYS A 190 3.71 30.78 2.63
C LYS A 190 3.87 29.34 2.15
N VAL A 191 3.20 28.39 2.80
CA VAL A 191 3.16 26.99 2.36
C VAL A 191 2.51 26.89 0.97
N LEU A 192 1.35 27.53 0.78
CA LEU A 192 0.66 27.57 -0.50
C LEU A 192 1.54 28.20 -1.59
N LYS A 193 2.21 29.31 -1.28
CA LYS A 193 3.15 29.94 -2.22
C LYS A 193 4.30 28.99 -2.61
N TYR A 194 4.86 28.24 -1.66
CA TYR A 194 5.90 27.27 -1.98
C TYR A 194 5.42 26.13 -2.87
N LEU A 195 4.18 25.67 -2.66
CA LEU A 195 3.58 24.65 -3.54
C LEU A 195 3.33 25.20 -4.94
N ASP A 196 2.84 26.45 -5.06
CA ASP A 196 2.67 27.14 -6.35
C ASP A 196 3.99 27.33 -7.10
N GLU A 197 5.07 27.61 -6.35
CA GLU A 197 6.44 27.69 -6.86
C GLU A 197 7.08 26.32 -7.13
N GLN A 198 6.31 25.22 -7.06
CA GLN A 198 6.78 23.85 -7.25
C GLN A 198 7.91 23.40 -6.30
N LYS A 199 7.98 23.99 -5.11
CA LYS A 199 8.94 23.58 -4.06
C LYS A 199 8.44 22.34 -3.35
N ILE A 200 9.38 21.52 -2.85
CA ILE A 200 9.07 20.36 -2.02
C ILE A 200 8.68 20.85 -0.62
N VAL A 201 7.46 20.52 -0.20
CA VAL A 201 6.94 20.80 1.13
C VAL A 201 6.61 19.49 1.83
N SER A 202 7.11 19.31 3.05
CA SER A 202 6.78 18.17 3.91
C SER A 202 5.91 18.63 5.08
N VAL A 203 4.88 17.87 5.37
CA VAL A 203 3.97 18.09 6.50
C VAL A 203 4.12 16.93 7.48
N PHE A 204 4.29 17.23 8.78
CA PHE A 204 4.48 16.25 9.85
C PHE A 204 3.38 16.33 10.90
#